data_ee4520dd61a98bed89ca6c40b28252e5
#
_entry.id   ee4520dd61a98bed89ca6c40b28252e5
#
_cell.length_a   1.000
_cell.length_b   1.000
_cell.length_c   1.000
_cell.angle_alpha   90.00
_cell.angle_beta   90.00
_cell.angle_gamma   90.00
#
_symmetry.space_group_name_H-M   'P 1'
#
loop_
_entity.id
_entity.type
_entity.pdbx_description
1 polymer ?
#
loop_
_entity_poly.entity_id
_entity_poly.type
_entity_poly.pdbx_seq_one_letter_code
_entity_poly.pdbx_strand_id
1 'polypeptide(L)'
;MTVKANKIYDKFKKSNSSLFWCKEKKYEDLWGSINDLLAVRESLKPLFVTVTSSKKKLKALKDFCQREGLILDFKKYDASLDEKWNQFLDREKHNDNYNIFISKKKELINKAKKMVRRGFTLNEGYNSKEFGLLLGYPSCCVENYDKVNILKSLKPYTCNKILFYTNILLTGTGSNCRLASHSLCSFNCKKTIELNKKILKVFKKEIPDYYCFLIKYLKKPLLFWINGKQGNFGLSDTLTVFVFDGELKNNVLNYKKVHLHFPINTAVKLINSPSVKEIESMVKGDRLVIEKKNIKVYKDKKLLIKVKRGKQSAILVDPS
;
A
#
# COMPACT_ATOMS: atom_id res chain seq x y z
N MET A 1 -3.82 -17.56 -19.45
CA MET A 1 -4.22 -16.17 -19.79
C MET A 1 -4.21 -16.00 -21.29
N THR A 2 -5.21 -15.30 -21.84
CA THR A 2 -5.17 -14.98 -23.27
C THR A 2 -4.14 -13.88 -23.53
N VAL A 3 -3.47 -13.91 -24.70
CA VAL A 3 -2.51 -12.87 -25.15
C VAL A 3 -3.09 -11.45 -25.00
N LYS A 4 -4.41 -11.30 -25.14
CA LYS A 4 -5.14 -10.04 -25.00
C LYS A 4 -5.13 -9.50 -23.55
N ALA A 5 -5.25 -10.37 -22.55
CA ALA A 5 -5.19 -9.96 -21.14
C ALA A 5 -3.79 -9.46 -20.76
N ASN A 6 -2.74 -10.11 -21.27
CA ASN A 6 -1.36 -9.67 -21.03
C ASN A 6 -1.08 -8.28 -21.65
N LYS A 7 -1.54 -8.02 -22.90
CA LYS A 7 -1.38 -6.72 -23.56
C LYS A 7 -2.07 -5.58 -22.79
N ILE A 8 -3.27 -5.82 -22.25
CA ILE A 8 -3.99 -4.84 -21.41
C ILE A 8 -3.20 -4.60 -20.13
N TYR A 9 -2.76 -5.67 -19.49
CA TYR A 9 -1.94 -5.62 -18.28
C TYR A 9 -0.66 -4.81 -18.48
N ASP A 10 0.11 -5.06 -19.54
CA ASP A 10 1.36 -4.36 -19.84
C ASP A 10 1.13 -2.87 -20.14
N LYS A 11 0.04 -2.53 -20.80
CA LYS A 11 -0.35 -1.14 -21.06
C LYS A 11 -0.63 -0.39 -19.76
N PHE A 12 -1.29 -1.04 -18.79
CA PHE A 12 -1.56 -0.44 -17.46
C PHE A 12 -0.31 -0.37 -16.60
N LYS A 13 0.55 -1.38 -16.63
CA LYS A 13 1.84 -1.37 -15.93
C LYS A 13 2.71 -0.18 -16.37
N LYS A 14 2.81 0.07 -17.68
CA LYS A 14 3.52 1.23 -18.23
C LYS A 14 2.89 2.57 -17.83
N SER A 15 1.55 2.68 -17.84
CA SER A 15 0.87 3.93 -17.47
C SER A 15 0.99 4.25 -15.98
N ASN A 16 1.07 3.24 -15.12
CA ASN A 16 1.20 3.40 -13.68
C ASN A 16 2.63 3.74 -13.25
N SER A 17 3.65 3.25 -13.95
CA SER A 17 5.04 3.60 -13.64
C SER A 17 5.33 5.09 -13.81
N SER A 18 4.59 5.79 -14.67
CA SER A 18 4.75 7.24 -14.88
C SER A 18 4.04 8.13 -13.83
N LEU A 19 3.17 7.57 -12.99
CA LEU A 19 2.38 8.32 -11.99
C LEU A 19 3.19 8.76 -10.76
N PHE A 20 4.35 8.17 -10.53
CA PHE A 20 5.07 8.25 -9.26
C PHE A 20 6.42 8.96 -9.30
N TRP A 21 6.69 9.75 -10.32
CA TRP A 21 7.93 10.49 -10.40
C TRP A 21 7.87 11.74 -9.53
N CYS A 22 8.49 11.67 -8.36
CA CYS A 22 8.87 12.87 -7.65
C CYS A 22 10.03 13.53 -8.41
N LYS A 23 9.86 14.77 -8.81
CA LYS A 23 10.90 15.55 -9.52
C LYS A 23 12.13 15.83 -8.63
N GLU A 24 12.02 15.59 -7.33
CA GLU A 24 13.10 15.79 -6.39
C GLU A 24 14.09 14.63 -6.42
N LYS A 25 15.13 14.74 -7.26
CA LYS A 25 16.24 13.78 -7.38
C LYS A 25 16.85 13.37 -6.04
N LYS A 26 16.78 14.24 -5.03
CA LYS A 26 17.29 14.01 -3.67
C LYS A 26 16.74 12.76 -3.00
N TYR A 27 15.50 12.33 -3.32
CA TYR A 27 14.82 11.21 -2.68
C TYR A 27 14.50 10.06 -3.64
N GLU A 28 14.98 10.11 -4.89
CA GLU A 28 14.64 9.12 -5.93
C GLU A 28 14.92 7.67 -5.47
N ASP A 29 16.09 7.42 -4.91
CA ASP A 29 16.50 6.09 -4.47
C ASP A 29 15.92 5.68 -3.10
N LEU A 30 15.30 6.63 -2.38
CA LEU A 30 14.67 6.41 -1.08
C LEU A 30 13.16 6.19 -1.18
N TRP A 31 12.63 6.22 -2.40
CA TRP A 31 11.21 6.10 -2.66
C TRP A 31 10.62 4.82 -2.04
N GLY A 32 9.48 4.96 -1.40
CA GLY A 32 8.87 3.88 -0.62
C GLY A 32 9.34 3.77 0.83
N SER A 33 10.44 4.46 1.18
CA SER A 33 10.95 4.53 2.56
C SER A 33 10.91 5.94 3.13
N ILE A 34 10.71 6.94 2.27
CA ILE A 34 10.84 8.36 2.65
C ILE A 34 9.88 8.78 3.78
N ASN A 35 8.67 8.23 3.80
CA ASN A 35 7.69 8.53 4.84
C ASN A 35 8.21 8.17 6.24
N ASP A 36 8.72 6.94 6.37
CA ASP A 36 9.24 6.43 7.64
C ASP A 36 10.58 7.07 8.00
N LEU A 37 11.44 7.34 7.02
CA LEU A 37 12.71 8.02 7.23
C LEU A 37 12.52 9.43 7.80
N LEU A 38 11.65 10.24 7.19
CA LEU A 38 11.33 11.56 7.68
C LEU A 38 10.62 11.52 9.04
N ALA A 39 9.75 10.53 9.26
CA ALA A 39 9.11 10.34 10.55
C ALA A 39 10.12 10.02 11.67
N VAL A 40 11.16 9.23 11.41
CA VAL A 40 12.24 8.97 12.39
C VAL A 40 13.10 10.20 12.59
N ARG A 41 13.46 10.92 11.53
CA ARG A 41 14.22 12.17 11.62
C ARG A 41 13.50 13.19 12.51
N GLU A 42 12.21 13.34 12.37
CA GLU A 42 11.38 14.25 13.16
C GLU A 42 10.93 13.67 14.51
N SER A 43 11.46 12.52 14.91
CA SER A 43 11.09 11.83 16.17
C SER A 43 9.60 11.51 16.31
N LEU A 44 8.88 11.45 15.21
CA LEU A 44 7.48 10.99 15.15
C LEU A 44 7.40 9.46 15.24
N LYS A 45 8.46 8.78 14.85
CA LYS A 45 8.68 7.35 15.03
C LYS A 45 10.05 7.10 15.67
N PRO A 46 10.17 6.15 16.59
CA PRO A 46 11.44 5.87 17.25
C PRO A 46 12.41 5.08 16.37
N LEU A 47 11.87 4.25 15.47
CA LEU A 47 12.64 3.30 14.66
C LEU A 47 11.97 3.07 13.31
N PHE A 48 12.78 2.90 12.28
CA PHE A 48 12.37 2.38 10.97
C PHE A 48 13.14 1.10 10.65
N VAL A 49 12.41 0.07 10.19
CA VAL A 49 12.98 -1.19 9.72
C VAL A 49 12.52 -1.43 8.29
N THR A 50 13.44 -1.77 7.41
CA THR A 50 13.15 -2.11 6.03
C THR A 50 14.07 -3.21 5.51
N VAL A 51 13.77 -3.71 4.33
CA VAL A 51 14.54 -4.75 3.64
C VAL A 51 14.96 -4.24 2.27
N THR A 52 16.18 -4.56 1.86
CA THR A 52 16.61 -4.34 0.47
C THR A 52 17.65 -5.36 0.04
N SER A 53 17.62 -5.72 -1.26
CA SER A 53 18.69 -6.42 -1.97
C SER A 53 19.52 -5.45 -2.83
N SER A 54 19.09 -4.20 -2.96
CA SER A 54 19.73 -3.19 -3.81
C SER A 54 20.88 -2.50 -3.07
N LYS A 55 22.11 -2.69 -3.54
CA LYS A 55 23.29 -1.95 -3.06
C LYS A 55 23.14 -0.43 -3.25
N LYS A 56 22.50 0.00 -4.36
CA LYS A 56 22.21 1.40 -4.64
C LYS A 56 21.29 2.00 -3.57
N LYS A 57 20.20 1.31 -3.23
CA LYS A 57 19.29 1.74 -2.15
C LYS A 57 19.95 1.76 -0.79
N LEU A 58 20.78 0.74 -0.48
CA LEU A 58 21.53 0.71 0.79
C LEU A 58 22.49 1.89 0.90
N LYS A 59 23.19 2.26 -0.18
CA LYS A 59 24.06 3.45 -0.23
C LYS A 59 23.24 4.71 0.01
N ALA A 60 22.14 4.91 -0.73
CA ALA A 60 21.28 6.08 -0.57
C ALA A 60 20.73 6.23 0.87
N LEU A 61 20.40 5.11 1.53
CA LEU A 61 19.98 5.11 2.94
C LEU A 61 21.13 5.52 3.88
N LYS A 62 22.36 5.03 3.64
CA LYS A 62 23.53 5.43 4.42
C LYS A 62 23.82 6.92 4.27
N ASP A 63 23.84 7.42 3.04
CA ASP A 63 24.10 8.84 2.73
C ASP A 63 23.02 9.75 3.37
N PHE A 64 21.76 9.33 3.31
CA PHE A 64 20.66 10.03 3.99
C PHE A 64 20.88 10.06 5.51
N CYS A 65 21.14 8.91 6.13
CA CYS A 65 21.31 8.83 7.57
C CYS A 65 22.49 9.66 8.07
N GLN A 66 23.62 9.63 7.36
CA GLN A 66 24.79 10.43 7.69
C GLN A 66 24.48 11.92 7.64
N ARG A 67 23.81 12.39 6.60
CA ARG A 67 23.42 13.79 6.43
C ARG A 67 22.43 14.27 7.49
N GLU A 68 21.48 13.42 7.88
CA GLU A 68 20.40 13.77 8.81
C GLU A 68 20.71 13.40 10.26
N GLY A 69 21.94 12.97 10.58
CA GLY A 69 22.36 12.61 11.94
C GLY A 69 21.65 11.38 12.52
N LEU A 70 21.24 10.45 11.63
CA LEU A 70 20.60 9.19 12.02
C LEU A 70 21.62 8.06 12.08
N ILE A 71 21.37 7.10 12.95
CA ILE A 71 22.15 5.86 13.03
C ILE A 71 21.50 4.83 12.12
N LEU A 72 22.30 4.28 11.19
CA LEU A 72 21.91 3.13 10.39
C LEU A 72 22.78 1.93 10.75
N ASP A 73 22.14 0.81 10.94
CA ASP A 73 22.79 -0.49 11.08
C ASP A 73 22.07 -1.52 10.20
N PHE A 74 22.72 -2.60 9.83
CA PHE A 74 22.12 -3.63 9.00
C PHE A 74 22.57 -5.03 9.41
N LYS A 75 21.74 -6.01 9.05
CA LYS A 75 22.01 -7.44 9.19
C LYS A 75 21.81 -8.11 7.84
N LYS A 76 22.88 -8.69 7.30
CA LYS A 76 22.79 -9.52 6.08
C LYS A 76 22.08 -10.82 6.41
N TYR A 77 21.23 -11.30 5.51
CA TYR A 77 20.62 -12.62 5.61
C TYR A 77 20.53 -13.30 4.25
N ASP A 78 20.58 -14.63 4.26
CA ASP A 78 20.44 -15.43 3.06
C ASP A 78 18.97 -15.56 2.66
N ALA A 79 18.65 -15.11 1.45
CA ALA A 79 17.29 -15.19 0.90
C ALA A 79 16.93 -16.59 0.40
N SER A 80 17.90 -17.46 0.18
CA SER A 80 17.65 -18.85 -0.28
C SER A 80 16.80 -19.64 0.72
N LEU A 81 16.84 -19.25 1.99
CA LEU A 81 16.01 -19.82 3.06
C LEU A 81 14.53 -19.41 3.01
N ASP A 82 14.15 -18.54 2.09
CA ASP A 82 12.78 -18.02 1.93
C ASP A 82 12.06 -18.65 0.72
N GLU A 83 12.09 -19.99 0.60
CA GLU A 83 11.45 -20.70 -0.53
C GLU A 83 9.99 -20.28 -0.79
N LYS A 84 9.23 -20.03 0.26
CA LYS A 84 7.83 -19.55 0.14
C LYS A 84 7.71 -18.16 -0.48
N TRP A 85 8.68 -17.26 -0.26
CA TRP A 85 8.69 -15.91 -0.81
C TRP A 85 9.38 -15.83 -2.17
N ASN A 86 10.37 -16.68 -2.42
CA ASN A 86 11.10 -16.72 -3.69
C ASN A 86 10.23 -17.20 -4.86
N GLN A 87 9.21 -18.04 -4.61
CA GLN A 87 8.24 -18.46 -5.62
C GLN A 87 7.32 -17.32 -6.10
N PHE A 88 7.19 -16.24 -5.31
CA PHE A 88 6.30 -15.10 -5.63
C PHE A 88 7.03 -13.89 -6.21
N LEU A 89 8.34 -13.87 -6.16
CA LEU A 89 9.14 -12.76 -6.63
C LEU A 89 10.06 -13.29 -7.72
N ASP A 90 9.81 -12.85 -8.96
CA ASP A 90 10.73 -12.98 -10.10
C ASP A 90 11.96 -12.08 -9.80
N ARG A 91 12.66 -12.43 -8.73
CA ARG A 91 13.88 -11.76 -8.31
C ARG A 91 15.04 -12.45 -9.00
N GLU A 92 15.76 -11.68 -9.79
CA GLU A 92 17.16 -12.03 -10.08
C GLU A 92 17.77 -12.56 -8.78
N LYS A 93 18.48 -13.70 -8.85
CA LYS A 93 19.14 -14.37 -7.71
C LYS A 93 20.18 -13.44 -7.09
N HIS A 94 19.72 -12.40 -6.38
CA HIS A 94 20.59 -11.59 -5.55
C HIS A 94 20.77 -12.31 -4.23
N ASN A 95 21.95 -12.89 -4.04
CA ASN A 95 22.30 -13.66 -2.85
C ASN A 95 22.33 -12.81 -1.57
N ASP A 96 22.29 -11.50 -1.66
CA ASP A 96 22.49 -10.58 -0.54
C ASP A 96 21.21 -9.79 -0.25
N ASN A 97 20.51 -10.13 0.82
CA ASN A 97 19.45 -9.33 1.39
C ASN A 97 19.88 -8.70 2.72
N TYR A 98 19.41 -7.49 2.97
CA TYR A 98 19.76 -6.75 4.16
C TYR A 98 18.49 -6.33 4.90
N ASN A 99 18.40 -6.69 6.18
CA ASN A 99 17.55 -6.00 7.13
C ASN A 99 18.26 -4.71 7.54
N ILE A 100 17.59 -3.58 7.40
CA ILE A 100 18.12 -2.26 7.70
C ILE A 100 17.34 -1.69 8.85
N PHE A 101 18.05 -1.13 9.83
CA PHE A 101 17.51 -0.55 11.05
C PHE A 101 18.00 0.89 11.15
N ILE A 102 17.07 1.85 11.30
CA ILE A 102 17.39 3.27 11.33
C ILE A 102 16.68 3.93 12.52
N SER A 103 17.46 4.62 13.36
CA SER A 103 16.96 5.33 14.54
C SER A 103 17.92 6.46 14.94
N LYS A 104 17.46 7.38 15.80
CA LYS A 104 18.34 8.31 16.54
C LYS A 104 19.05 7.62 17.72
N LYS A 105 18.59 6.44 18.13
CA LYS A 105 19.03 5.76 19.35
C LYS A 105 19.57 4.37 19.04
N LYS A 106 20.83 4.11 19.39
CA LYS A 106 21.50 2.83 19.10
C LYS A 106 20.87 1.65 19.85
N GLU A 107 20.39 1.88 21.07
CA GLU A 107 19.73 0.86 21.86
C GLU A 107 18.46 0.30 21.20
N LEU A 108 17.67 1.14 20.49
CA LEU A 108 16.49 0.69 19.76
C LEU A 108 16.86 -0.17 18.57
N ILE A 109 17.94 0.18 17.87
CA ILE A 109 18.50 -0.62 16.77
C ILE A 109 18.94 -1.98 17.30
N ASN A 110 19.70 -1.99 18.40
CA ASN A 110 20.20 -3.23 19.00
C ASN A 110 19.04 -4.15 19.45
N LYS A 111 18.00 -3.57 20.05
CA LYS A 111 16.77 -4.30 20.42
C LYS A 111 16.08 -4.89 19.18
N ALA A 112 15.89 -4.11 18.15
CA ALA A 112 15.26 -4.59 16.91
C ALA A 112 16.07 -5.69 16.20
N LYS A 113 17.41 -5.57 16.15
CA LYS A 113 18.29 -6.58 15.58
C LYS A 113 18.19 -7.95 16.29
N LYS A 114 17.98 -7.94 17.62
CA LYS A 114 17.74 -9.16 18.40
C LYS A 114 16.38 -9.78 18.08
N MET A 115 15.36 -8.94 17.84
CA MET A 115 14.00 -9.39 17.55
C MET A 115 13.85 -9.95 16.14
N VAL A 116 14.51 -9.34 15.15
CA VAL A 116 14.33 -9.69 13.73
C VAL A 116 15.28 -10.82 13.32
N ARG A 117 14.69 -11.91 12.83
CA ARG A 117 15.42 -13.04 12.27
C ARG A 117 15.86 -12.75 10.83
N ARG A 118 14.85 -12.52 9.95
CA ARG A 118 15.06 -12.20 8.52
C ARG A 118 13.83 -11.48 7.96
N GLY A 119 14.01 -10.53 7.06
CA GLY A 119 12.89 -9.75 6.55
C GLY A 119 12.12 -9.09 7.69
N PHE A 120 10.86 -9.40 7.78
CA PHE A 120 9.99 -9.00 8.89
C PHE A 120 9.62 -10.17 9.83
N THR A 121 10.26 -11.33 9.65
CA THR A 121 10.08 -12.49 10.53
C THR A 121 10.84 -12.27 11.83
N LEU A 122 10.19 -12.49 12.95
CA LEU A 122 10.78 -12.36 14.29
C LEU A 122 11.47 -13.66 14.72
N ASN A 123 12.44 -13.54 15.60
CA ASN A 123 13.04 -14.67 16.32
C ASN A 123 12.03 -15.26 17.31
N GLU A 124 12.25 -16.51 17.69
CA GLU A 124 11.50 -17.16 18.76
C GLU A 124 11.57 -16.35 20.07
N GLY A 125 10.49 -16.34 20.82
CA GLY A 125 10.33 -15.55 22.04
C GLY A 125 9.92 -14.09 21.85
N TYR A 126 9.91 -13.57 20.60
CA TYR A 126 9.42 -12.23 20.30
C TYR A 126 8.07 -12.28 19.58
N ASN A 127 7.25 -11.28 19.83
CA ASN A 127 5.92 -11.18 19.23
C ASN A 127 5.74 -9.88 18.44
N SER A 128 4.76 -9.90 17.53
CA SER A 128 4.42 -8.78 16.66
C SER A 128 3.99 -7.52 17.40
N LYS A 129 3.41 -7.65 18.60
CA LYS A 129 2.97 -6.52 19.43
C LYS A 129 4.16 -5.75 19.96
N GLU A 130 5.12 -6.44 20.58
CA GLU A 130 6.33 -5.81 21.10
C GLU A 130 7.11 -5.13 19.98
N PHE A 131 7.23 -5.79 18.83
CA PHE A 131 7.90 -5.21 17.66
C PHE A 131 7.14 -4.00 17.09
N GLY A 132 5.81 -4.05 17.02
CA GLY A 132 5.00 -2.93 16.58
C GLY A 132 5.11 -1.70 17.48
N LEU A 133 5.16 -1.89 18.81
CA LEU A 133 5.42 -0.81 19.77
C LEU A 133 6.82 -0.22 19.59
N LEU A 134 7.83 -1.07 19.36
CA LEU A 134 9.19 -0.64 19.08
C LEU A 134 9.29 0.21 17.81
N LEU A 135 8.47 -0.07 16.80
CA LEU A 135 8.35 0.72 15.57
C LEU A 135 7.57 2.03 15.76
N GLY A 136 7.00 2.27 16.94
CA GLY A 136 6.19 3.45 17.25
C GLY A 136 4.77 3.40 16.69
N TYR A 137 4.24 2.22 16.44
CA TYR A 137 2.85 2.09 16.01
C TYR A 137 1.90 2.37 17.19
N PRO A 138 0.73 2.97 16.95
CA PRO A 138 -0.25 3.22 17.99
C PRO A 138 -0.62 1.94 18.75
N SER A 139 -0.61 1.98 20.09
CA SER A 139 -0.87 0.80 20.93
C SER A 139 -2.20 0.11 20.59
N CYS A 140 -3.27 0.87 20.34
CA CYS A 140 -4.55 0.32 19.90
C CYS A 140 -4.48 -0.44 18.58
N CYS A 141 -3.62 -0.02 17.64
CA CYS A 141 -3.41 -0.73 16.38
C CYS A 141 -2.59 -2.01 16.60
N VAL A 142 -1.58 -1.94 17.45
CA VAL A 142 -0.75 -3.09 17.83
C VAL A 142 -1.57 -4.16 18.56
N GLU A 143 -2.38 -3.77 19.52
CA GLU A 143 -3.25 -4.70 20.30
C GLU A 143 -4.28 -5.43 19.43
N ASN A 144 -4.69 -4.80 18.35
CA ASN A 144 -5.69 -5.34 17.43
C ASN A 144 -5.11 -5.94 16.14
N TYR A 145 -3.78 -6.01 16.00
CA TYR A 145 -3.12 -6.44 14.77
C TYR A 145 -3.60 -7.82 14.27
N ASP A 146 -3.70 -8.80 15.17
CA ASP A 146 -4.12 -10.17 14.83
C ASP A 146 -5.65 -10.36 14.92
N LYS A 147 -6.39 -9.37 15.46
CA LYS A 147 -7.83 -9.49 15.75
C LYS A 147 -8.70 -8.84 14.68
N VAL A 148 -8.21 -7.77 14.06
CA VAL A 148 -9.00 -6.93 13.17
C VAL A 148 -8.52 -7.06 11.73
N ASN A 149 -9.36 -7.64 10.89
CA ASN A 149 -9.25 -7.44 9.45
C ASN A 149 -10.07 -6.19 9.09
N ILE A 150 -9.39 -5.07 8.90
CA ILE A 150 -10.02 -3.77 8.65
C ILE A 150 -10.91 -3.76 7.38
N LEU A 151 -10.62 -4.61 6.40
CA LEU A 151 -11.47 -4.73 5.20
C LEU A 151 -12.85 -5.29 5.52
N LYS A 152 -12.98 -6.09 6.60
CA LYS A 152 -14.29 -6.59 7.05
C LYS A 152 -15.20 -5.49 7.60
N SER A 153 -14.64 -4.33 7.98
CA SER A 153 -15.42 -3.17 8.40
C SER A 153 -16.07 -2.42 7.22
N LEU A 154 -15.59 -2.66 6.01
CA LEU A 154 -16.14 -2.06 4.79
C LEU A 154 -17.31 -2.88 4.26
N LYS A 155 -18.40 -2.21 3.94
CA LYS A 155 -19.62 -2.87 3.44
C LYS A 155 -19.54 -3.05 1.92
N PRO A 156 -19.67 -4.29 1.42
CA PRO A 156 -19.74 -4.53 -0.02
C PRO A 156 -20.96 -3.85 -0.67
N TYR A 157 -20.80 -3.43 -1.90
CA TYR A 157 -21.84 -2.79 -2.74
C TYR A 157 -22.47 -1.53 -2.11
N THR A 158 -21.69 -0.83 -1.31
CA THR A 158 -22.06 0.48 -0.76
C THR A 158 -20.87 1.43 -0.91
N CYS A 159 -21.16 2.72 -0.83
CA CYS A 159 -20.10 3.72 -0.66
C CYS A 159 -19.66 3.75 0.80
N ASN A 160 -18.40 3.45 1.03
CA ASN A 160 -17.79 3.51 2.36
C ASN A 160 -16.99 4.79 2.48
N LYS A 161 -17.37 5.67 3.40
CA LYS A 161 -16.61 6.88 3.70
C LYS A 161 -15.49 6.58 4.69
N ILE A 162 -14.28 6.98 4.38
CA ILE A 162 -13.12 6.91 5.28
C ILE A 162 -12.38 8.25 5.25
N LEU A 163 -11.59 8.52 6.27
CA LEU A 163 -10.69 9.67 6.22
C LEU A 163 -9.46 9.33 5.37
N PHE A 164 -9.05 10.23 4.48
CA PHE A 164 -7.88 10.00 3.63
C PHE A 164 -6.58 9.81 4.43
N TYR A 165 -6.50 10.31 5.65
CA TYR A 165 -5.39 10.06 6.57
C TYR A 165 -5.15 8.59 6.89
N THR A 166 -6.21 7.78 6.88
CA THR A 166 -6.18 6.36 7.19
C THR A 166 -6.32 5.48 5.94
N ASN A 167 -6.18 6.09 4.75
CA ASN A 167 -6.25 5.35 3.50
C ASN A 167 -5.00 4.50 3.30
N ILE A 168 -5.01 3.31 3.90
CA ILE A 168 -3.98 2.27 3.70
C ILE A 168 -4.30 1.37 2.51
N LEU A 169 -5.43 1.59 1.86
CA LEU A 169 -5.96 0.69 0.83
C LEU A 169 -5.11 0.70 -0.44
N LEU A 170 -4.27 1.73 -0.60
CA LEU A 170 -3.25 1.80 -1.64
C LEU A 170 -1.95 1.08 -1.26
N THR A 171 -1.89 0.48 -0.08
CA THR A 171 -0.76 -0.34 0.37
C THR A 171 -0.72 -1.64 -0.45
N GLY A 172 0.44 -2.00 -0.94
CA GLY A 172 0.59 -3.22 -1.77
C GLY A 172 0.27 -3.04 -3.25
N THR A 173 -0.21 -1.86 -3.68
CA THR A 173 -0.45 -1.57 -5.10
C THR A 173 0.81 -1.18 -5.86
N GLY A 174 2.00 -1.26 -5.26
CA GLY A 174 3.27 -0.77 -5.82
C GLY A 174 3.40 0.75 -5.80
N SER A 175 2.36 1.45 -5.35
CA SER A 175 2.31 2.91 -5.39
C SER A 175 3.07 3.59 -4.25
N ASN A 176 3.32 2.89 -3.15
CA ASN A 176 3.88 3.42 -1.91
C ASN A 176 3.17 4.70 -1.38
N CYS A 177 2.01 5.03 -1.95
CA CYS A 177 1.20 6.18 -1.56
C CYS A 177 0.38 5.84 -0.32
N ARG A 178 1.02 5.86 0.83
CA ARG A 178 0.37 5.66 2.12
C ARG A 178 0.99 6.57 3.17
N LEU A 179 0.21 6.96 4.16
CA LEU A 179 0.73 7.65 5.34
C LEU A 179 1.03 6.66 6.47
N ALA A 180 0.09 5.78 6.77
CA ALA A 180 0.29 4.73 7.78
C ALA A 180 1.12 3.57 7.22
N SER A 181 2.16 3.18 7.96
CA SER A 181 3.02 2.02 7.66
C SER A 181 2.64 0.78 8.49
N HIS A 182 1.49 0.79 9.17
CA HIS A 182 1.00 -0.28 10.03
C HIS A 182 -0.45 -0.62 9.71
N SER A 183 -0.89 -1.80 10.16
CA SER A 183 -2.29 -2.20 10.12
C SER A 183 -3.11 -1.39 11.10
N LEU A 184 -4.24 -0.86 10.65
CA LEU A 184 -5.12 -0.03 11.45
C LEU A 184 -6.08 -0.87 12.30
N CYS A 185 -6.37 -0.44 13.52
CA CYS A 185 -7.48 -0.99 14.29
C CYS A 185 -8.86 -0.51 13.78
N SER A 186 -8.89 0.65 13.14
CA SER A 186 -10.09 1.26 12.54
C SER A 186 -9.70 2.34 11.54
N PHE A 187 -10.53 2.60 10.52
CA PHE A 187 -10.37 3.76 9.62
C PHE A 187 -10.56 5.11 10.34
N ASN A 188 -11.13 5.10 11.54
CA ASN A 188 -11.30 6.29 12.39
C ASN A 188 -10.33 6.31 13.58
N CYS A 189 -9.20 5.59 13.50
CA CYS A 189 -8.21 5.53 14.57
C CYS A 189 -7.59 6.92 14.84
N LYS A 190 -8.00 7.58 15.91
CA LYS A 190 -7.55 8.94 16.27
C LYS A 190 -6.03 9.04 16.38
N LYS A 191 -5.36 8.08 17.03
CA LYS A 191 -3.90 8.09 17.19
C LYS A 191 -3.18 8.00 15.85
N THR A 192 -3.66 7.18 14.90
CA THR A 192 -3.09 7.11 13.54
C THR A 192 -3.34 8.39 12.75
N ILE A 193 -4.54 8.97 12.86
CA ILE A 193 -4.88 10.24 12.19
C ILE A 193 -3.95 11.36 12.68
N GLU A 194 -3.74 11.47 13.99
CA GLU A 194 -2.83 12.47 14.57
C GLU A 194 -1.38 12.28 14.12
N LEU A 195 -0.88 11.03 14.13
CA LEU A 195 0.45 10.71 13.60
C LEU A 195 0.58 11.12 12.13
N ASN A 196 -0.38 10.76 11.31
CA ASN A 196 -0.36 11.03 9.89
C ASN A 196 -0.51 12.54 9.56
N LYS A 197 -1.26 13.29 10.37
CA LYS A 197 -1.28 14.76 10.29
C LYS A 197 0.10 15.37 10.56
N LYS A 198 0.85 14.85 11.54
CA LYS A 198 2.22 15.30 11.82
C LYS A 198 3.16 14.97 10.67
N ILE A 199 3.09 13.75 10.12
CA ILE A 199 3.88 13.32 8.95
C ILE A 199 3.59 14.23 7.74
N LEU A 200 2.32 14.56 7.49
CA LEU A 200 1.95 15.47 6.39
C LEU A 200 2.50 16.89 6.56
N LYS A 201 2.59 17.40 7.80
CA LYS A 201 3.24 18.70 8.05
C LYS A 201 4.71 18.66 7.66
N VAL A 202 5.41 17.54 7.94
CA VAL A 202 6.80 17.34 7.52
C VAL A 202 6.90 17.34 5.99
N PHE A 203 6.04 16.59 5.29
CA PHE A 203 6.04 16.57 3.82
C PHE A 203 5.78 17.95 3.23
N LYS A 204 4.81 18.69 3.78
CA LYS A 204 4.49 20.04 3.30
C LYS A 204 5.72 20.96 3.37
N LYS A 205 6.56 20.80 4.41
CA LYS A 205 7.79 21.58 4.59
C LYS A 205 8.92 21.10 3.69
N GLU A 206 9.16 19.79 3.63
CA GLU A 206 10.37 19.20 3.06
C GLU A 206 10.23 18.84 1.58
N ILE A 207 9.04 18.44 1.16
CA ILE A 207 8.74 17.93 -0.19
C ILE A 207 7.35 18.41 -0.61
N PRO A 208 7.14 19.71 -0.83
CA PRO A 208 5.81 20.29 -1.07
C PRO A 208 5.10 19.70 -2.31
N ASP A 209 5.82 19.41 -3.38
CA ASP A 209 5.25 18.80 -4.59
C ASP A 209 4.70 17.40 -4.30
N TYR A 210 5.46 16.60 -3.53
CA TYR A 210 4.98 15.28 -3.12
C TYR A 210 3.80 15.37 -2.17
N TYR A 211 3.80 16.31 -1.25
CA TYR A 211 2.66 16.58 -0.37
C TYR A 211 1.39 16.86 -1.17
N CYS A 212 1.45 17.76 -2.15
CA CYS A 212 0.31 18.09 -3.00
C CYS A 212 -0.18 16.87 -3.79
N PHE A 213 0.76 16.13 -4.38
CA PHE A 213 0.46 14.89 -5.09
C PHE A 213 -0.19 13.85 -4.16
N LEU A 214 0.41 13.59 -2.99
CA LEU A 214 -0.05 12.58 -2.04
C LEU A 214 -1.47 12.88 -1.53
N ILE A 215 -1.76 14.12 -1.13
CA ILE A 215 -3.10 14.54 -0.70
C ILE A 215 -4.12 14.30 -1.81
N LYS A 216 -3.81 14.77 -3.03
CA LYS A 216 -4.70 14.58 -4.18
C LYS A 216 -4.96 13.11 -4.47
N TYR A 217 -3.92 12.29 -4.34
CA TYR A 217 -4.01 10.86 -4.64
C TYR A 217 -4.75 10.08 -3.57
N LEU A 218 -4.49 10.36 -2.28
CA LEU A 218 -5.17 9.69 -1.16
C LEU A 218 -6.66 9.98 -1.07
N LYS A 219 -7.11 11.10 -1.66
CA LYS A 219 -8.53 11.49 -1.71
C LYS A 219 -9.29 10.93 -2.91
N LYS A 220 -8.64 10.22 -3.82
CA LYS A 220 -9.33 9.65 -4.98
C LYS A 220 -10.27 8.52 -4.57
N PRO A 221 -11.48 8.44 -5.15
CA PRO A 221 -12.36 7.30 -4.99
C PRO A 221 -11.70 5.99 -5.42
N LEU A 222 -11.97 4.93 -4.69
CA LEU A 222 -11.37 3.62 -4.88
C LEU A 222 -12.46 2.56 -5.04
N LEU A 223 -12.30 1.64 -5.97
CA LEU A 223 -13.09 0.43 -6.05
C LEU A 223 -12.19 -0.79 -5.82
N PHE A 224 -12.47 -1.51 -4.77
CA PHE A 224 -11.84 -2.81 -4.50
C PHE A 224 -12.67 -3.91 -5.11
N TRP A 225 -11.99 -4.74 -5.89
CA TRP A 225 -12.56 -5.96 -6.44
C TRP A 225 -11.96 -7.15 -5.71
N ILE A 226 -12.77 -7.80 -4.89
CA ILE A 226 -12.37 -8.94 -4.08
C ILE A 226 -13.03 -10.18 -4.65
N ASN A 227 -12.24 -11.16 -5.07
CA ASN A 227 -12.74 -12.46 -5.50
C ASN A 227 -12.60 -13.49 -4.39
N GLY A 228 -13.65 -14.29 -4.21
CA GLY A 228 -13.69 -15.39 -3.25
C GLY A 228 -14.41 -15.05 -1.95
N LYS A 229 -14.64 -16.08 -1.14
CA LYS A 229 -15.13 -15.91 0.25
C LYS A 229 -14.06 -15.12 1.01
N GLN A 230 -14.49 -14.14 1.78
CA GLN A 230 -13.63 -13.37 2.70
C GLN A 230 -12.99 -14.29 3.77
N GLY A 231 -12.08 -15.16 3.35
CA GLY A 231 -11.26 -15.96 4.24
C GLY A 231 -9.95 -15.21 4.45
N ASN A 232 -9.44 -15.21 5.64
CA ASN A 232 -8.12 -14.84 6.19
C ASN A 232 -7.08 -14.15 5.27
N PHE A 233 -7.49 -13.25 4.36
CA PHE A 233 -6.60 -12.61 3.42
C PHE A 233 -5.94 -11.39 4.05
N GLY A 234 -4.64 -11.38 4.08
CA GLY A 234 -3.86 -10.14 4.13
C GLY A 234 -4.20 -9.27 2.91
N LEU A 235 -3.96 -7.96 3.01
CA LEU A 235 -4.21 -6.98 1.93
C LEU A 235 -3.48 -7.29 0.60
N SER A 236 -2.63 -8.33 0.56
CA SER A 236 -1.69 -8.58 -0.53
C SER A 236 -2.16 -9.57 -1.61
N ASP A 237 -3.14 -10.43 -1.35
CA ASP A 237 -3.15 -11.68 -2.13
C ASP A 237 -4.15 -11.78 -3.29
N THR A 238 -5.21 -10.96 -3.33
CA THR A 238 -6.22 -11.09 -4.41
C THR A 238 -6.98 -9.81 -4.71
N LEU A 239 -6.42 -8.66 -4.42
CA LEU A 239 -7.12 -7.40 -4.47
C LEU A 239 -6.78 -6.63 -5.74
N THR A 240 -7.72 -6.49 -6.66
CA THR A 240 -7.62 -5.51 -7.74
C THR A 240 -8.20 -4.19 -7.26
N VAL A 241 -7.41 -3.12 -7.35
CA VAL A 241 -7.83 -1.78 -6.94
C VAL A 241 -7.93 -0.87 -8.15
N PHE A 242 -9.10 -0.30 -8.37
CA PHE A 242 -9.31 0.78 -9.33
C PHE A 242 -9.28 2.10 -8.58
N VAL A 243 -8.43 3.02 -9.01
CA VAL A 243 -8.33 4.39 -8.48
C VAL A 243 -8.87 5.34 -9.54
N PHE A 244 -9.84 6.17 -9.19
CA PHE A 244 -10.55 6.99 -10.15
C PHE A 244 -10.17 8.46 -10.07
N ASP A 245 -9.92 9.08 -11.21
CA ASP A 245 -9.90 10.54 -11.37
C ASP A 245 -11.35 11.01 -11.58
N GLY A 246 -12.08 11.16 -10.50
CA GLY A 246 -13.51 11.43 -10.55
C GLY A 246 -14.09 11.92 -9.24
N GLU A 247 -15.39 12.15 -9.27
CA GLU A 247 -16.17 12.64 -8.15
C GLU A 247 -17.29 11.66 -7.79
N LEU A 248 -17.36 11.31 -6.52
CA LEU A 248 -18.32 10.35 -5.99
C LEU A 248 -19.43 11.08 -5.23
N LYS A 249 -20.68 10.89 -5.68
CA LYS A 249 -21.89 11.41 -5.01
C LYS A 249 -22.97 10.33 -4.98
N ASN A 250 -23.53 10.05 -3.81
CA ASN A 250 -24.69 9.16 -3.66
C ASN A 250 -24.57 7.81 -4.39
N ASN A 251 -23.44 7.09 -4.23
CA ASN A 251 -23.13 5.85 -4.92
C ASN A 251 -22.95 5.95 -6.44
N VAL A 252 -22.87 7.16 -6.98
CA VAL A 252 -22.57 7.44 -8.39
C VAL A 252 -21.18 8.08 -8.46
N LEU A 253 -20.28 7.42 -9.17
CA LEU A 253 -18.94 7.92 -9.45
C LEU A 253 -18.87 8.36 -10.91
N ASN A 254 -18.71 9.65 -11.15
CA ASN A 254 -18.39 10.20 -12.46
C ASN A 254 -16.87 10.35 -12.54
N TYR A 255 -16.24 9.85 -13.60
CA TYR A 255 -14.78 9.84 -13.71
C TYR A 255 -14.30 10.07 -15.15
N LYS A 256 -13.11 10.66 -15.25
CA LYS A 256 -12.43 10.92 -16.54
C LYS A 256 -11.38 9.85 -16.85
N LYS A 257 -10.80 9.25 -15.81
CA LYS A 257 -9.72 8.28 -15.93
C LYS A 257 -9.77 7.30 -14.78
N VAL A 258 -9.33 6.08 -15.03
CA VAL A 258 -9.13 5.04 -14.02
C VAL A 258 -7.69 4.55 -14.08
N HIS A 259 -7.10 4.37 -12.91
CA HIS A 259 -5.80 3.75 -12.72
C HIS A 259 -6.02 2.39 -12.08
N LEU A 260 -5.44 1.37 -12.66
CA LEU A 260 -5.57 0.00 -12.20
C LEU A 260 -4.31 -0.41 -11.44
N HIS A 261 -4.47 -0.84 -10.21
CA HIS A 261 -3.42 -1.41 -9.39
C HIS A 261 -3.67 -2.89 -9.17
N PHE A 262 -2.68 -3.68 -9.52
CA PHE A 262 -2.66 -5.11 -9.22
C PHE A 262 -1.75 -5.35 -8.01
N PRO A 263 -2.00 -6.40 -7.21
CA PRO A 263 -1.06 -6.82 -6.20
C PRO A 263 0.28 -7.14 -6.86
N ILE A 264 1.37 -6.82 -6.17
CA ILE A 264 2.76 -7.00 -6.67
C ILE A 264 3.05 -8.46 -7.00
N ASN A 265 2.36 -9.40 -6.36
CA ASN A 265 2.51 -10.83 -6.57
C ASN A 265 1.64 -11.34 -7.72
N THR A 266 2.03 -11.00 -8.94
CA THR A 266 1.36 -11.44 -10.18
C THR A 266 1.52 -12.94 -10.50
N ALA A 267 2.32 -13.68 -9.73
CA ALA A 267 2.45 -15.13 -9.86
C ALA A 267 1.26 -15.92 -9.28
N VAL A 268 0.47 -15.33 -8.37
CA VAL A 268 -0.81 -15.92 -7.98
C VAL A 268 -1.75 -15.75 -9.16
N LYS A 269 -1.95 -16.84 -9.88
CA LYS A 269 -2.84 -16.94 -11.03
C LYS A 269 -4.04 -16.04 -10.86
N LEU A 270 -4.27 -15.15 -11.82
CA LEU A 270 -5.43 -14.26 -11.98
C LEU A 270 -6.79 -15.01 -12.03
N ILE A 271 -6.87 -16.19 -11.39
CA ILE A 271 -8.09 -17.02 -11.30
C ILE A 271 -9.24 -16.21 -10.68
N ASN A 272 -8.91 -15.15 -10.00
CA ASN A 272 -9.83 -14.34 -9.21
C ASN A 272 -9.86 -12.85 -9.58
N SER A 273 -9.24 -12.44 -10.67
CA SER A 273 -9.29 -11.04 -11.16
C SER A 273 -10.62 -10.72 -11.83
N PRO A 274 -11.03 -9.44 -11.91
CA PRO A 274 -12.10 -9.05 -12.80
C PRO A 274 -11.84 -9.56 -14.21
N SER A 275 -12.89 -9.96 -14.91
CA SER A 275 -12.76 -10.40 -16.29
C SER A 275 -12.19 -9.27 -17.17
N VAL A 276 -11.54 -9.62 -18.28
CA VAL A 276 -11.03 -8.64 -19.26
C VAL A 276 -12.14 -7.65 -19.66
N LYS A 277 -13.35 -8.16 -19.86
CA LYS A 277 -14.52 -7.34 -20.21
C LYS A 277 -14.89 -6.33 -19.12
N GLU A 278 -14.79 -6.72 -17.83
CA GLU A 278 -15.05 -5.84 -16.70
C GLU A 278 -13.98 -4.74 -16.61
N ILE A 279 -12.70 -5.09 -16.76
CA ILE A 279 -11.59 -4.13 -16.78
C ILE A 279 -11.75 -3.14 -17.93
N GLU A 280 -11.99 -3.66 -19.16
CA GLU A 280 -12.17 -2.81 -20.34
C GLU A 280 -13.36 -1.85 -20.17
N SER A 281 -14.47 -2.33 -19.58
CA SER A 281 -15.64 -1.51 -19.35
C SER A 281 -15.36 -0.41 -18.33
N MET A 282 -14.62 -0.69 -17.24
CA MET A 282 -14.19 0.32 -16.28
C MET A 282 -13.31 1.39 -16.92
N VAL A 283 -12.41 0.98 -17.80
CA VAL A 283 -11.48 1.91 -18.50
C VAL A 283 -12.16 2.77 -19.55
N LYS A 284 -13.10 2.20 -20.28
CA LYS A 284 -13.84 2.91 -21.34
C LYS A 284 -14.97 3.78 -20.80
N GLY A 285 -15.47 3.46 -19.61
CA GLY A 285 -16.57 4.16 -18.96
C GLY A 285 -16.21 5.55 -18.48
N ASP A 286 -17.24 6.31 -18.10
CA ASP A 286 -17.15 7.63 -17.49
C ASP A 286 -18.03 7.75 -16.25
N ARG A 287 -18.87 6.74 -16.00
CA ARG A 287 -19.79 6.72 -14.87
C ARG A 287 -19.96 5.30 -14.33
N LEU A 288 -19.82 5.16 -13.02
CA LEU A 288 -20.06 3.92 -12.29
C LEU A 288 -21.18 4.16 -11.27
N VAL A 289 -22.13 3.23 -11.22
CA VAL A 289 -23.23 3.26 -10.27
C VAL A 289 -23.21 1.99 -9.43
N ILE A 290 -23.22 2.15 -8.12
CA ILE A 290 -23.36 1.02 -7.18
C ILE A 290 -24.80 0.95 -6.69
N GLU A 291 -25.41 -0.17 -6.93
CA GLU A 291 -26.73 -0.56 -6.41
C GLU A 291 -26.56 -1.74 -5.45
N LYS A 292 -27.56 -2.00 -4.57
CA LYS A 292 -27.49 -3.06 -3.52
C LYS A 292 -27.05 -4.44 -4.01
N LYS A 293 -27.21 -4.75 -5.28
CA LYS A 293 -26.90 -6.05 -5.87
C LYS A 293 -26.05 -6.00 -7.14
N ASN A 294 -25.72 -4.81 -7.62
CA ASN A 294 -25.07 -4.65 -8.91
C ASN A 294 -24.07 -3.48 -8.92
N ILE A 295 -23.07 -3.60 -9.80
CA ILE A 295 -22.28 -2.47 -10.28
C ILE A 295 -22.63 -2.29 -11.75
N LYS A 296 -22.94 -1.08 -12.14
CA LYS A 296 -23.21 -0.71 -13.53
C LYS A 296 -22.18 0.31 -14.00
N VAL A 297 -21.60 0.11 -15.15
CA VAL A 297 -20.66 1.02 -15.79
C VAL A 297 -21.29 1.56 -17.07
N TYR A 298 -21.23 2.87 -17.24
CA TYR A 298 -21.80 3.58 -18.37
C TYR A 298 -20.70 4.34 -19.12
N LYS A 299 -20.98 4.60 -20.40
CA LYS A 299 -20.27 5.56 -21.24
C LYS A 299 -21.32 6.37 -22.00
N ASP A 300 -21.29 7.70 -21.86
CA ASP A 300 -22.25 8.60 -22.54
C ASP A 300 -23.70 8.13 -22.35
N LYS A 301 -24.10 7.82 -21.11
CA LYS A 301 -25.41 7.27 -20.70
C LYS A 301 -25.69 5.84 -21.16
N LYS A 302 -24.91 5.23 -22.06
CA LYS A 302 -25.06 3.85 -22.52
C LYS A 302 -24.47 2.88 -21.52
N LEU A 303 -25.20 1.85 -21.14
CA LEU A 303 -24.72 0.78 -20.26
C LEU A 303 -23.68 -0.06 -21.00
N LEU A 304 -22.44 -0.10 -20.46
CA LEU A 304 -21.36 -0.96 -20.97
C LEU A 304 -21.40 -2.34 -20.33
N ILE A 305 -21.59 -2.39 -19.01
CA ILE A 305 -21.63 -3.65 -18.28
C ILE A 305 -22.48 -3.53 -17.01
N LYS A 306 -23.12 -4.64 -16.65
CA LYS A 306 -23.78 -4.85 -15.37
C LYS A 306 -23.17 -6.08 -14.70
N VAL A 307 -22.52 -5.88 -13.57
CA VAL A 307 -21.91 -6.94 -12.76
C VAL A 307 -22.82 -7.23 -11.58
N LYS A 308 -23.37 -8.43 -11.53
CA LYS A 308 -24.25 -8.85 -10.43
C LYS A 308 -23.43 -9.28 -9.20
N ARG A 309 -23.95 -9.04 -8.03
CA ARG A 309 -23.45 -9.59 -6.77
C ARG A 309 -23.42 -11.12 -6.87
N GLY A 310 -22.26 -11.71 -6.65
CA GLY A 310 -22.03 -13.15 -6.72
C GLY A 310 -20.94 -13.59 -5.76
N LYS A 311 -20.08 -14.51 -6.20
CA LYS A 311 -18.87 -14.94 -5.44
C LYS A 311 -17.83 -13.83 -5.27
N GLN A 312 -17.99 -12.72 -5.97
CA GLN A 312 -17.11 -11.54 -5.94
C GLN A 312 -17.72 -10.46 -5.06
N SER A 313 -16.88 -9.72 -4.37
CA SER A 313 -17.28 -8.55 -3.59
C SER A 313 -16.60 -7.31 -4.14
N ALA A 314 -17.39 -6.26 -4.36
CA ALA A 314 -16.87 -4.97 -4.78
C ALA A 314 -17.16 -3.93 -3.68
N ILE A 315 -16.14 -3.19 -3.28
CA ILE A 315 -16.21 -2.21 -2.21
C ILE A 315 -15.79 -0.86 -2.78
N LEU A 316 -16.74 0.07 -2.84
CA LEU A 316 -16.44 1.46 -3.20
C LEU A 316 -16.06 2.23 -1.95
N VAL A 317 -14.99 3.00 -2.03
CA VAL A 317 -14.48 3.81 -0.93
C VAL A 317 -14.33 5.25 -1.37
N ASP A 318 -14.84 6.15 -0.55
CA ASP A 318 -14.71 7.59 -0.64
C ASP A 318 -13.77 8.09 0.46
N PRO A 319 -12.51 8.37 0.15
CA PRO A 319 -11.56 8.91 1.12
C PRO A 319 -11.69 10.44 1.20
N SER A 320 -12.66 10.92 1.93
CA SER A 320 -12.88 12.36 2.15
C SER A 320 -11.95 13.00 3.18
#